data_1d0aadde041421e9099072b6a749f067
#
_entry.id   1d0aadde041421e9099072b6a749f067
#
_cell.length_a   1.000
_cell.length_b   1.000
_cell.length_c   1.000
_cell.angle_alpha   90.00
_cell.angle_beta   90.00
_cell.angle_gamma   90.00
#
_symmetry.space_group_name_H-M   'P 1'
#
loop_
_entity.id
_entity.type
_entity.pdbx_description
1 polymer ?
#
loop_
_entity_poly.entity_id
_entity_poly.type
_entity_poly.pdbx_seq_one_letter_code
_entity_poly.pdbx_strand_id
1 'polypeptide(L)'
;GESIAFNYGRLYNIPFTVVRYHNVYGPRMGFLHVVPEMFIKIRDNDTIDVASPTHTRAFCYIDDAVASTILVTEHPQTQGEIINIGNQEQEIAIRDLVRTIAKVMGKSITLNELPDTPGSPARRCPDTSKIKSLTGFEPKVALEEGITRMYDWYKDKLDSRHE
;
A
#
# COMPACT_ATOMS: atom_id res chain seq x y z
N GLY A 1 -7.40 -20.24 0.50
CA GLY A 1 -6.43 -19.97 1.60
C GLY A 1 -7.09 -19.90 2.96
N GLU A 2 -7.93 -18.86 3.21
CA GLU A 2 -8.51 -18.57 4.54
C GLU A 2 -9.30 -19.76 5.11
N SER A 3 -10.24 -20.34 4.33
CA SER A 3 -11.05 -21.48 4.76
C SER A 3 -10.20 -22.68 5.19
N ILE A 4 -9.05 -22.90 4.54
CA ILE A 4 -8.11 -23.96 4.92
C ILE A 4 -7.51 -23.66 6.28
N ALA A 5 -7.02 -22.44 6.51
CA ALA A 5 -6.45 -22.03 7.78
C ALA A 5 -7.45 -22.23 8.95
N PHE A 6 -8.72 -21.80 8.74
CA PHE A 6 -9.77 -22.00 9.73
C PHE A 6 -10.06 -23.48 10.02
N ASN A 7 -10.17 -24.30 8.98
CA ASN A 7 -10.48 -25.72 9.16
C ASN A 7 -9.33 -26.47 9.85
N TYR A 8 -8.07 -26.24 9.44
CA TYR A 8 -6.91 -26.86 10.06
C TYR A 8 -6.69 -26.36 11.49
N GLY A 9 -6.80 -25.06 11.71
CA GLY A 9 -6.69 -24.49 13.05
C GLY A 9 -7.67 -25.12 14.04
N ARG A 10 -8.93 -25.27 13.63
CA ARG A 10 -9.96 -25.91 14.46
C ARG A 10 -9.75 -27.41 14.63
N LEU A 11 -9.42 -28.13 13.54
CA LEU A 11 -9.28 -29.59 13.57
C LEU A 11 -8.07 -30.04 14.40
N TYR A 12 -6.98 -29.30 14.32
CA TYR A 12 -5.72 -29.68 14.97
C TYR A 12 -5.36 -28.80 16.16
N ASN A 13 -6.28 -27.92 16.58
CA ASN A 13 -6.06 -26.98 17.68
C ASN A 13 -4.78 -26.14 17.51
N ILE A 14 -4.52 -25.67 16.28
CA ILE A 14 -3.37 -24.83 15.94
C ILE A 14 -3.78 -23.37 16.06
N PRO A 15 -3.10 -22.54 16.88
CA PRO A 15 -3.34 -21.11 16.89
C PRO A 15 -2.96 -20.47 15.54
N PHE A 16 -3.83 -19.62 15.01
CA PHE A 16 -3.60 -18.94 13.74
C PHE A 16 -4.26 -17.56 13.75
N THR A 17 -3.77 -16.66 12.91
CA THR A 17 -4.39 -15.38 12.57
C THR A 17 -4.32 -15.21 11.06
N VAL A 18 -5.42 -14.80 10.43
CA VAL A 18 -5.44 -14.47 9.00
C VAL A 18 -5.22 -12.97 8.85
N VAL A 19 -4.23 -12.57 8.07
CA VAL A 19 -3.96 -11.17 7.74
C VAL A 19 -4.30 -10.86 6.29
N ARG A 20 -5.00 -9.75 6.07
CA ARG A 20 -5.32 -9.21 4.74
C ARG A 20 -4.61 -7.89 4.54
N TYR A 21 -3.59 -7.88 3.68
CA TYR A 21 -2.83 -6.68 3.38
C TYR A 21 -3.53 -5.79 2.34
N HIS A 22 -3.51 -4.48 2.58
CA HIS A 22 -4.11 -3.48 1.71
C HIS A 22 -3.08 -2.46 1.23
N ASN A 23 -2.79 -2.49 -0.09
CA ASN A 23 -1.90 -1.56 -0.79
C ASN A 23 -0.61 -1.22 0.00
N VAL A 24 0.05 -2.26 0.51
CA VAL A 24 1.36 -2.12 1.18
C VAL A 24 2.39 -1.72 0.12
N TYR A 25 3.18 -0.69 0.43
CA TYR A 25 4.22 -0.19 -0.46
C TYR A 25 5.53 0.07 0.30
N GLY A 26 6.65 0.05 -0.41
CA GLY A 26 7.98 0.29 0.19
C GLY A 26 9.11 -0.16 -0.73
N PRO A 27 10.37 -0.08 -0.27
CA PRO A 27 11.55 -0.57 -0.99
C PRO A 27 11.40 -2.02 -1.44
N ARG A 28 12.02 -2.35 -2.58
CA ARG A 28 11.98 -3.68 -3.24
C ARG A 28 10.62 -4.08 -3.82
N MET A 29 9.65 -3.17 -3.86
CA MET A 29 8.41 -3.38 -4.59
C MET A 29 8.70 -3.49 -6.10
N GLY A 30 8.07 -4.42 -6.81
CA GLY A 30 8.27 -4.58 -8.25
C GLY A 30 7.79 -3.36 -9.06
N PHE A 31 8.44 -3.06 -10.17
CA PHE A 31 8.14 -1.88 -11.01
C PHE A 31 6.79 -1.91 -11.74
N LEU A 32 6.05 -3.01 -11.65
CA LEU A 32 4.69 -3.10 -12.18
C LEU A 32 3.62 -2.59 -11.19
N HIS A 33 4.04 -2.11 -10.02
CA HIS A 33 3.16 -1.49 -9.04
C HIS A 33 3.14 0.02 -9.18
N VAL A 34 2.01 0.66 -8.84
CA VAL A 34 1.73 2.06 -9.12
C VAL A 34 2.82 3.04 -8.66
N VAL A 35 3.39 2.89 -7.45
CA VAL A 35 4.38 3.86 -6.95
C VAL A 35 5.69 3.78 -7.73
N PRO A 36 6.37 2.62 -7.86
CA PRO A 36 7.61 2.54 -8.64
C PRO A 36 7.39 2.72 -10.14
N GLU A 37 6.22 2.35 -10.68
CA GLU A 37 5.85 2.66 -12.08
C GLU A 37 5.81 4.18 -12.30
N MET A 38 5.21 4.93 -11.36
CA MET A 38 5.14 6.39 -11.46
C MET A 38 6.51 7.05 -11.31
N PHE A 39 7.44 6.49 -10.54
CA PHE A 39 8.83 7.00 -10.53
C PHE A 39 9.45 6.97 -11.93
N ILE A 40 9.27 5.88 -12.68
CA ILE A 40 9.77 5.78 -14.05
C ILE A 40 9.06 6.77 -14.97
N LYS A 41 7.72 6.77 -14.97
CA LYS A 41 6.93 7.65 -15.85
C LYS A 41 7.26 9.13 -15.63
N ILE A 42 7.34 9.57 -14.37
CA ILE A 42 7.61 10.97 -14.01
C ILE A 42 9.07 11.35 -14.30
N ARG A 43 10.02 10.39 -14.19
CA ARG A 43 11.41 10.64 -14.60
C ARG A 43 11.49 10.97 -16.09
N ASP A 44 10.79 10.20 -16.91
CA ASP A 44 10.94 10.18 -18.37
C ASP A 44 9.99 11.13 -19.13
N ASN A 45 8.92 11.63 -18.47
CA ASN A 45 7.88 12.42 -19.13
C ASN A 45 7.41 13.60 -18.27
N ASP A 46 7.05 14.71 -18.95
CA ASP A 46 6.42 15.86 -18.31
C ASP A 46 4.89 15.76 -18.29
N THR A 47 4.31 14.89 -19.12
CA THR A 47 2.86 14.61 -19.13
C THR A 47 2.63 13.15 -18.76
N ILE A 48 1.81 12.94 -17.74
CA ILE A 48 1.55 11.62 -17.15
C ILE A 48 0.11 11.21 -17.38
N ASP A 49 -0.08 10.12 -18.09
CA ASP A 49 -1.37 9.45 -18.27
C ASP A 49 -1.82 8.80 -16.97
N VAL A 50 -3.00 9.17 -16.48
CA VAL A 50 -3.58 8.67 -15.23
C VAL A 50 -4.96 8.11 -15.49
N ALA A 51 -5.08 6.79 -15.55
CA ALA A 51 -6.36 6.11 -15.62
C ALA A 51 -7.07 6.11 -14.25
N SER A 52 -8.39 6.22 -14.26
CA SER A 52 -9.19 6.26 -13.01
C SER A 52 -8.72 7.33 -12.01
N PRO A 53 -8.53 8.58 -12.41
CA PRO A 53 -7.87 9.61 -11.60
C PRO A 53 -8.59 9.91 -10.28
N THR A 54 -9.91 9.72 -10.25
CA THR A 54 -10.77 9.96 -9.08
C THR A 54 -10.91 8.76 -8.16
N HIS A 55 -10.49 7.56 -8.60
CA HIS A 55 -10.54 6.37 -7.75
C HIS A 55 -9.63 6.53 -6.54
N THR A 56 -10.07 6.05 -5.38
CA THR A 56 -9.29 6.17 -4.14
C THR A 56 -8.71 4.85 -3.69
N ARG A 57 -7.51 4.93 -3.10
CA ARG A 57 -6.79 3.82 -2.48
C ARG A 57 -6.19 4.28 -1.17
N ALA A 58 -6.24 3.43 -0.17
CA ALA A 58 -5.51 3.63 1.08
C ALA A 58 -4.16 2.91 0.99
N PHE A 59 -3.08 3.62 1.28
CA PHE A 59 -1.71 3.11 1.19
C PHE A 59 -1.10 2.90 2.56
N CYS A 60 -0.40 1.79 2.77
CA CYS A 60 0.27 1.45 4.02
C CYS A 60 1.76 1.23 3.78
N TYR A 61 2.61 1.98 4.48
CA TYR A 61 4.05 1.80 4.35
C TYR A 61 4.50 0.48 4.96
N ILE A 62 5.53 -0.13 4.37
CA ILE A 62 6.00 -1.48 4.72
C ILE A 62 6.37 -1.62 6.20
N ASP A 63 6.97 -0.60 6.84
CA ASP A 63 7.34 -0.67 8.24
C ASP A 63 6.12 -0.81 9.15
N ASP A 64 5.03 -0.09 8.86
CA ASP A 64 3.77 -0.22 9.59
C ASP A 64 3.12 -1.60 9.34
N ALA A 65 3.18 -2.10 8.10
CA ALA A 65 2.67 -3.42 7.77
C ALA A 65 3.45 -4.54 8.49
N VAL A 66 4.78 -4.42 8.59
CA VAL A 66 5.63 -5.38 9.33
C VAL A 66 5.35 -5.30 10.82
N ALA A 67 5.34 -4.08 11.39
CA ALA A 67 5.08 -3.89 12.82
C ALA A 67 3.71 -4.46 13.23
N SER A 68 2.66 -4.19 12.42
CA SER A 68 1.32 -4.73 12.68
C SER A 68 1.28 -6.25 12.54
N THR A 69 2.01 -6.83 11.59
CA THR A 69 2.09 -8.29 11.39
C THR A 69 2.71 -8.97 12.60
N ILE A 70 3.83 -8.45 13.10
CA ILE A 70 4.49 -8.97 14.31
C ILE A 70 3.52 -8.88 15.49
N LEU A 71 2.92 -7.70 15.69
CA LEU A 71 2.00 -7.48 16.79
C LEU A 71 0.81 -8.45 16.78
N VAL A 72 0.13 -8.64 15.64
CA VAL A 72 -1.01 -9.57 15.56
C VAL A 72 -0.60 -11.04 15.69
N THR A 73 0.64 -11.39 15.35
CA THR A 73 1.15 -12.75 15.52
C THR A 73 1.36 -13.09 17.01
N GLU A 74 1.76 -12.11 17.80
CA GLU A 74 2.09 -12.29 19.22
C GLU A 74 0.91 -12.01 20.15
N HIS A 75 -0.13 -11.31 19.69
CA HIS A 75 -1.23 -10.84 20.53
C HIS A 75 -2.30 -11.94 20.72
N PRO A 76 -2.59 -12.39 21.97
CA PRO A 76 -3.52 -13.50 22.20
C PRO A 76 -4.93 -13.28 21.66
N GLN A 77 -5.43 -12.05 21.67
CA GLN A 77 -6.80 -11.72 21.23
C GLN A 77 -6.98 -11.74 19.70
N THR A 78 -5.92 -11.89 18.93
CA THR A 78 -5.98 -11.99 17.46
C THR A 78 -6.08 -13.44 16.96
N GLN A 79 -5.93 -14.41 17.85
CA GLN A 79 -6.02 -15.83 17.51
C GLN A 79 -7.41 -16.21 17.00
N GLY A 80 -7.45 -16.86 15.84
CA GLY A 80 -8.68 -17.25 15.15
C GLY A 80 -9.38 -16.10 14.43
N GLU A 81 -8.76 -14.93 14.35
CA GLU A 81 -9.33 -13.72 13.75
C GLU A 81 -8.84 -13.48 12.33
N ILE A 82 -9.66 -12.71 11.57
CA ILE A 82 -9.24 -12.10 10.29
C ILE A 82 -8.97 -10.63 10.56
N ILE A 83 -7.75 -10.19 10.28
CA ILE A 83 -7.27 -8.83 10.56
C ILE A 83 -6.87 -8.14 9.24
N ASN A 84 -7.46 -6.99 8.94
CA ASN A 84 -7.00 -6.14 7.86
C ASN A 84 -5.76 -5.36 8.32
N ILE A 85 -4.69 -5.43 7.53
CA ILE A 85 -3.47 -4.64 7.71
C ILE A 85 -3.43 -3.57 6.62
N GLY A 86 -3.45 -2.31 7.02
CA GLY A 86 -3.49 -1.15 6.13
C GLY A 86 -3.47 0.14 6.91
N ASN A 87 -3.59 1.26 6.20
CA ASN A 87 -3.72 2.58 6.81
C ASN A 87 -4.91 3.32 6.17
N GLN A 88 -6.08 3.25 6.79
CA GLN A 88 -7.30 3.88 6.27
C GLN A 88 -7.23 5.43 6.27
N GLU A 89 -6.39 6.02 7.12
CA GLU A 89 -6.21 7.47 7.20
C GLU A 89 -5.39 8.02 6.01
N GLN A 90 -4.70 7.15 5.27
CA GLN A 90 -3.93 7.50 4.08
C GLN A 90 -4.70 7.14 2.79
N GLU A 91 -6.02 7.29 2.80
CA GLU A 91 -6.84 7.17 1.59
C GLU A 91 -6.66 8.41 0.70
N ILE A 92 -6.28 8.20 -0.56
CA ILE A 92 -5.96 9.27 -1.51
C ILE A 92 -6.49 8.92 -2.91
N ALA A 93 -6.90 9.94 -3.69
CA ALA A 93 -7.21 9.76 -5.10
C ALA A 93 -5.94 9.47 -5.92
N ILE A 94 -6.06 8.66 -6.97
CA ILE A 94 -4.90 8.27 -7.80
C ILE A 94 -4.19 9.48 -8.40
N ARG A 95 -4.93 10.49 -8.89
CA ARG A 95 -4.34 11.74 -9.39
C ARG A 95 -3.51 12.48 -8.33
N ASP A 96 -3.96 12.48 -7.08
CA ASP A 96 -3.27 13.18 -5.99
C ASP A 96 -2.05 12.38 -5.50
N LEU A 97 -2.11 11.03 -5.56
CA LEU A 97 -0.95 10.18 -5.37
C LEU A 97 0.15 10.52 -6.40
N VAL A 98 -0.21 10.63 -7.69
CA VAL A 98 0.76 10.98 -8.76
C VAL A 98 1.38 12.35 -8.53
N ARG A 99 0.57 13.35 -8.11
CA ARG A 99 1.08 14.69 -7.73
C ARG A 99 2.02 14.63 -6.53
N THR A 100 1.69 13.83 -5.52
CA THR A 100 2.55 13.64 -4.34
C THR A 100 3.88 13.01 -4.72
N ILE A 101 3.87 12.00 -5.61
CA ILE A 101 5.09 11.38 -6.13
C ILE A 101 5.93 12.41 -6.90
N ALA A 102 5.33 13.20 -7.80
CA ALA A 102 6.04 14.22 -8.55
C ALA A 102 6.67 15.28 -7.63
N LYS A 103 5.93 15.73 -6.60
CA LYS A 103 6.43 16.64 -5.56
C LYS A 103 7.68 16.07 -4.87
N VAL A 104 7.64 14.81 -4.44
CA VAL A 104 8.80 14.13 -3.81
C VAL A 104 10.00 14.03 -4.74
N MET A 105 9.76 13.81 -6.03
CA MET A 105 10.82 13.76 -7.05
C MET A 105 11.34 15.15 -7.46
N GLY A 106 10.74 16.24 -6.96
CA GLY A 106 11.09 17.62 -7.36
C GLY A 106 10.73 17.95 -8.81
N LYS A 107 9.72 17.26 -9.38
CA LYS A 107 9.29 17.40 -10.77
C LYS A 107 7.96 18.15 -10.87
N SER A 108 7.84 19.01 -11.89
CA SER A 108 6.57 19.59 -12.32
C SER A 108 6.01 18.75 -13.45
N ILE A 109 4.76 18.32 -13.34
CA ILE A 109 4.09 17.47 -14.33
C ILE A 109 2.72 18.01 -14.71
N THR A 110 2.26 17.62 -15.89
CA THR A 110 0.87 17.77 -16.35
C THR A 110 0.19 16.39 -16.27
N LEU A 111 -1.02 16.32 -15.74
CA LEU A 111 -1.80 15.08 -15.76
C LEU A 111 -2.70 15.05 -16.99
N ASN A 112 -2.62 13.96 -17.76
CA ASN A 112 -3.60 13.58 -18.76
C ASN A 112 -4.55 12.56 -18.14
N GLU A 113 -5.73 13.03 -17.72
CA GLU A 113 -6.73 12.20 -17.05
C GLU A 113 -7.45 11.31 -18.06
N LEU A 114 -7.30 10.00 -17.93
CA LEU A 114 -7.92 8.99 -18.78
C LEU A 114 -9.19 8.43 -18.13
N PRO A 115 -10.10 7.81 -18.91
CA PRO A 115 -11.28 7.14 -18.40
C PRO A 115 -10.96 6.07 -17.34
N ASP A 116 -12.00 5.69 -16.59
CA ASP A 116 -11.89 4.65 -15.59
C ASP A 116 -11.55 3.28 -16.20
N THR A 117 -10.65 2.57 -15.56
CA THR A 117 -10.30 1.20 -15.95
C THR A 117 -11.47 0.25 -15.67
N PRO A 118 -12.01 -0.45 -16.69
CA PRO A 118 -13.13 -1.37 -16.50
C PRO A 118 -12.84 -2.43 -15.43
N GLY A 119 -13.79 -2.64 -14.53
CA GLY A 119 -13.67 -3.61 -13.43
C GLY A 119 -12.81 -3.17 -12.24
N SER A 120 -12.19 -1.99 -12.30
CA SER A 120 -11.48 -1.42 -11.15
C SER A 120 -12.48 -0.80 -10.17
N PRO A 121 -12.48 -1.17 -8.87
CA PRO A 121 -13.37 -0.54 -7.89
C PRO A 121 -13.00 0.93 -7.69
N ALA A 122 -14.02 1.80 -7.63
CA ALA A 122 -13.81 3.24 -7.43
C ALA A 122 -13.13 3.55 -6.09
N ARG A 123 -13.40 2.75 -5.07
CA ARG A 123 -12.81 2.89 -3.73
C ARG A 123 -12.23 1.57 -3.24
N ARG A 124 -11.01 1.61 -2.70
CA ARG A 124 -10.41 0.48 -1.99
C ARG A 124 -9.68 1.00 -0.74
N CYS A 125 -10.39 0.93 0.38
CA CYS A 125 -9.89 1.33 1.70
C CYS A 125 -10.25 0.23 2.71
N PRO A 126 -9.29 -0.28 3.50
CA PRO A 126 -9.58 -1.27 4.53
C PRO A 126 -10.28 -0.61 5.72
N ASP A 127 -11.12 -1.37 6.39
CA ASP A 127 -11.49 -1.08 7.76
C ASP A 127 -10.43 -1.69 8.70
N THR A 128 -9.69 -0.83 9.40
CA THR A 128 -8.64 -1.21 10.35
C THR A 128 -9.07 -1.06 11.81
N SER A 129 -10.36 -0.82 12.07
CA SER A 129 -10.90 -0.65 13.43
C SER A 129 -10.65 -1.87 14.31
N LYS A 130 -10.68 -3.08 13.74
CA LYS A 130 -10.46 -4.33 14.48
C LYS A 130 -9.05 -4.46 15.04
N ILE A 131 -8.01 -4.22 14.23
CA ILE A 131 -6.64 -4.27 14.74
C ILE A 131 -6.42 -3.20 15.81
N LYS A 132 -6.95 -1.99 15.60
CA LYS A 132 -6.87 -0.91 16.59
C LYS A 132 -7.56 -1.30 17.90
N SER A 133 -8.77 -1.87 17.85
CA SER A 133 -9.53 -2.24 19.05
C SER A 133 -8.89 -3.38 19.83
N LEU A 134 -8.30 -4.37 19.14
CA LEU A 134 -7.68 -5.54 19.80
C LEU A 134 -6.28 -5.25 20.32
N THR A 135 -5.49 -4.43 19.62
CA THR A 135 -4.06 -4.28 19.90
C THR A 135 -3.62 -2.85 20.21
N GLY A 136 -4.48 -1.87 19.99
CA GLY A 136 -4.11 -0.45 20.08
C GLY A 136 -3.23 0.03 18.93
N PHE A 137 -2.98 -0.79 17.90
CA PHE A 137 -2.09 -0.45 16.80
C PHE A 137 -2.64 0.70 15.95
N GLU A 138 -1.79 1.66 15.65
CA GLU A 138 -2.02 2.72 14.67
C GLU A 138 -0.80 2.86 13.75
N PRO A 139 -1.01 2.95 12.42
CA PRO A 139 0.06 3.26 11.48
C PRO A 139 0.70 4.62 11.77
N LYS A 140 2.01 4.74 11.57
CA LYS A 140 2.78 5.94 11.95
C LYS A 140 3.37 6.69 10.75
N VAL A 141 3.60 5.99 9.63
CA VAL A 141 4.30 6.59 8.49
C VAL A 141 3.30 7.29 7.59
N ALA A 142 3.44 8.60 7.44
CA ALA A 142 2.66 9.40 6.51
C ALA A 142 2.99 9.03 5.05
N LEU A 143 2.01 9.18 4.13
CA LEU A 143 2.17 8.78 2.74
C LEU A 143 3.35 9.48 2.05
N GLU A 144 3.47 10.80 2.19
CA GLU A 144 4.58 11.57 1.58
C GLU A 144 5.95 11.13 2.13
N GLU A 145 6.03 10.87 3.43
CA GLU A 145 7.25 10.34 4.05
C GLU A 145 7.61 8.96 3.51
N GLY A 146 6.64 8.04 3.43
CA GLY A 146 6.87 6.70 2.89
C GLY A 146 7.29 6.72 1.42
N ILE A 147 6.69 7.61 0.60
CA ILE A 147 7.08 7.82 -0.80
C ILE A 147 8.51 8.36 -0.87
N THR A 148 8.89 9.31 0.00
CA THR A 148 10.25 9.86 0.06
C THR A 148 11.27 8.78 0.35
N ARG A 149 11.07 7.98 1.41
CA ARG A 149 11.94 6.85 1.78
C ARG A 149 12.06 5.83 0.64
N MET A 150 10.95 5.57 -0.05
CA MET A 150 10.91 4.67 -1.19
C MET A 150 11.67 5.25 -2.38
N TYR A 151 11.49 6.53 -2.72
CA TYR A 151 12.21 7.21 -3.80
C TYR A 151 13.72 7.23 -3.55
N ASP A 152 14.15 7.54 -2.33
CA ASP A 152 15.58 7.50 -1.95
C ASP A 152 16.22 6.13 -2.19
N TRP A 153 15.45 5.04 -2.01
CA TRP A 153 15.94 3.69 -2.31
C TRP A 153 15.97 3.39 -3.81
N TYR A 154 15.03 3.97 -4.59
CA TYR A 154 14.91 3.68 -6.02
C TYR A 154 15.78 4.59 -6.90
N LYS A 155 16.06 5.85 -6.54
CA LYS A 155 16.68 6.86 -7.40
C LYS A 155 17.92 6.35 -8.14
N ASP A 156 18.87 5.72 -7.42
CA ASP A 156 20.10 5.18 -8.03
C ASP A 156 19.84 3.96 -8.95
N LYS A 157 18.74 3.24 -8.73
CA LYS A 157 18.35 2.05 -9.49
C LYS A 157 17.52 2.41 -10.73
N LEU A 158 16.89 3.56 -10.72
CA LEU A 158 16.17 4.06 -11.91
C LEU A 158 17.16 4.41 -13.02
N ASP A 159 18.35 4.93 -12.68
CA ASP A 159 19.38 5.32 -13.64
C ASP A 159 20.09 4.10 -14.28
N SER A 160 20.26 3.01 -13.53
CA SER A 160 20.93 1.79 -13.99
C SER A 160 20.11 0.90 -14.93
N ARG A 161 18.89 1.26 -15.27
CA ARG A 161 18.01 0.48 -16.18
C ARG A 161 18.16 0.80 -17.67
N HIS A 162 19.07 1.69 -18.03
CA HIS A 162 19.35 2.03 -19.44
C HIS A 162 20.51 1.19 -20.04
N GLU A 163 21.04 0.22 -19.31
CA GLU A 163 21.96 -0.81 -19.79
C GLU A 163 21.26 -2.19 -19.88
#